data_9c9d57a304f840a6b3b20c274b97077c
#
_entry.id   9c9d57a304f840a6b3b20c274b97077c
#
_cell.length_a   1.000
_cell.length_b   1.000
_cell.length_c   1.000
_cell.angle_alpha   90.00
_cell.angle_beta   90.00
_cell.angle_gamma   90.00
#
_symmetry.space_group_name_H-M   'P 1'
#
loop_
_entity.id
_entity.type
_entity.pdbx_description
1 polymer ?
#
loop_
_entity_poly.entity_id
_entity_poly.type
_entity_poly.pdbx_seq_one_letter_code
_entity_poly.pdbx_strand_id
1 'polypeptide(L)'
;MQQPRIKIFTRSFDLRLYRLAKGLFSGLHDKYGNEIPCVRLTDQSADGYFFTMLRDFDCDIAINIDEDAFITDPAAVVDLVDVMLDGGYANIGCSDGDPATTGRDKVVTNPFFNVFNLALIRTRLDRSALQRRNDDAEPYYPFFRWMAATFPTLYLPARRHADGITTIALDQQGRTLCLHTWFSRFYSMPSWIVRRIEPSQGMQKQRIDAIISEAYALRGISVPQFGPADRLAFALNKVVRWIIKVPQRISRWPGKLRRKIARRKEGRR
;
A
#
# COMPACT_ATOMS: atom_id res chain seq x y z
N MET A 1 -24.96 -6.43 18.83
CA MET A 1 -24.28 -5.71 17.72
C MET A 1 -24.07 -6.67 16.57
N GLN A 2 -24.31 -6.24 15.35
CA GLN A 2 -24.04 -7.05 14.15
C GLN A 2 -22.52 -7.23 14.00
N GLN A 3 -22.08 -8.43 13.58
CA GLN A 3 -20.66 -8.69 13.32
C GLN A 3 -20.17 -7.80 12.17
N PRO A 4 -19.00 -7.13 12.28
CA PRO A 4 -18.46 -6.33 11.21
C PRO A 4 -18.01 -7.23 10.04
N ARG A 5 -18.32 -6.83 8.82
CA ARG A 5 -17.85 -7.51 7.60
C ARG A 5 -16.46 -6.98 7.27
N ILE A 6 -15.49 -7.88 7.27
CA ILE A 6 -14.07 -7.54 7.09
C ILE A 6 -13.63 -7.99 5.70
N LYS A 7 -12.84 -7.16 5.00
CA LYS A 7 -12.18 -7.53 3.74
C LYS A 7 -10.73 -7.05 3.74
N ILE A 8 -9.85 -7.80 3.10
CA ILE A 8 -8.48 -7.37 2.80
C ILE A 8 -8.47 -6.78 1.39
N PHE A 9 -7.95 -5.57 1.24
CA PHE A 9 -7.77 -4.90 -0.05
C PHE A 9 -6.29 -4.73 -0.36
N THR A 10 -5.91 -5.06 -1.59
CA THR A 10 -4.55 -4.84 -2.07
C THR A 10 -4.59 -4.05 -3.37
N ARG A 11 -4.04 -2.84 -3.37
CA ARG A 11 -3.77 -2.13 -4.61
C ARG A 11 -2.55 -2.74 -5.27
N SER A 12 -2.74 -3.33 -6.44
CA SER A 12 -1.69 -4.10 -7.07
C SER A 12 -1.56 -3.81 -8.56
N PHE A 13 -0.32 -3.66 -9.00
CA PHE A 13 0.06 -3.51 -10.39
C PHE A 13 0.85 -4.71 -10.91
N ASP A 14 1.63 -5.39 -10.06
CA ASP A 14 2.45 -6.54 -10.43
C ASP A 14 1.80 -7.83 -9.95
N LEU A 15 1.34 -8.67 -10.88
CA LEU A 15 0.64 -9.91 -10.53
C LEU A 15 1.53 -10.88 -9.76
N ARG A 16 2.84 -10.94 -10.06
CA ARG A 16 3.76 -11.82 -9.35
C ARG A 16 3.94 -11.36 -7.92
N LEU A 17 4.20 -10.05 -7.74
CA LEU A 17 4.38 -9.48 -6.41
C LEU A 17 3.10 -9.63 -5.57
N TYR A 18 1.93 -9.35 -6.17
CA TYR A 18 0.64 -9.59 -5.53
C TYR A 18 0.46 -11.04 -5.05
N ARG A 19 0.80 -12.03 -5.90
CA ARG A 19 0.65 -13.45 -5.50
C ARG A 19 1.61 -13.83 -4.38
N LEU A 20 2.81 -13.28 -4.36
CA LEU A 20 3.76 -13.43 -3.26
C LEU A 20 3.22 -12.79 -1.97
N ALA A 21 2.75 -11.55 -2.02
CA ALA A 21 2.16 -10.90 -0.85
C ALA A 21 0.90 -11.64 -0.37
N LYS A 22 -0.02 -11.99 -1.30
CA LYS A 22 -1.25 -12.71 -0.97
C LYS A 22 -0.99 -14.04 -0.24
N GLY A 23 0.08 -14.77 -0.59
CA GLY A 23 0.46 -16.01 0.08
C GLY A 23 0.71 -15.87 1.58
N LEU A 24 0.96 -14.65 2.06
CA LEU A 24 1.21 -14.34 3.47
C LEU A 24 -0.05 -13.93 4.25
N PHE A 25 -1.15 -13.59 3.57
CA PHE A 25 -2.39 -13.12 4.22
C PHE A 25 -3.68 -13.76 3.67
N SER A 26 -3.61 -14.71 2.73
CA SER A 26 -4.80 -15.46 2.31
C SER A 26 -5.17 -16.54 3.33
N GLY A 27 -6.47 -16.86 3.41
CA GLY A 27 -6.98 -17.85 4.35
C GLY A 27 -7.01 -17.38 5.81
N LEU A 28 -6.95 -16.06 6.03
CA LEU A 28 -7.18 -15.50 7.36
C LEU A 28 -8.67 -15.58 7.72
N HIS A 29 -8.93 -15.82 8.98
CA HIS A 29 -10.27 -15.84 9.55
C HIS A 29 -10.40 -14.74 10.60
N ASP A 30 -11.59 -14.18 10.69
CA ASP A 30 -11.93 -13.28 11.79
C ASP A 30 -12.10 -14.08 13.10
N LYS A 31 -12.29 -13.40 14.22
CA LYS A 31 -12.48 -14.03 15.53
C LYS A 31 -13.75 -14.92 15.63
N TYR A 32 -14.62 -14.86 14.65
CA TYR A 32 -15.84 -15.67 14.57
C TYR A 32 -15.66 -16.89 13.66
N GLY A 33 -14.48 -17.09 13.06
CA GLY A 33 -14.15 -18.19 12.17
C GLY A 33 -14.55 -17.96 10.72
N ASN A 34 -15.01 -16.78 10.32
CA ASN A 34 -15.30 -16.48 8.93
C ASN A 34 -14.02 -16.14 8.16
N GLU A 35 -13.84 -16.74 6.98
CA GLU A 35 -12.72 -16.38 6.10
C GLU A 35 -12.83 -14.90 5.67
N ILE A 36 -11.72 -14.17 5.78
CA ILE A 36 -11.64 -12.76 5.36
C ILE A 36 -11.35 -12.70 3.86
N PRO A 37 -12.30 -12.20 3.02
CA PRO A 37 -12.11 -12.12 1.58
C PRO A 37 -10.96 -11.19 1.19
N CYS A 38 -10.16 -11.59 0.18
CA CYS A 38 -9.08 -10.78 -0.38
C CYS A 38 -9.51 -10.18 -1.73
N VAL A 39 -9.51 -8.86 -1.81
CA VAL A 39 -9.89 -8.09 -3.00
C VAL A 39 -8.65 -7.43 -3.61
N ARG A 40 -8.33 -7.78 -4.86
CA ARG A 40 -7.27 -7.11 -5.61
C ARG A 40 -7.83 -5.91 -6.37
N LEU A 41 -7.32 -4.72 -6.09
CA LEU A 41 -7.64 -3.50 -6.82
C LEU A 41 -6.56 -3.21 -7.86
N THR A 42 -6.93 -3.31 -9.14
CA THR A 42 -6.05 -3.00 -10.28
C THR A 42 -6.43 -1.66 -10.89
N ASP A 43 -5.46 -1.02 -11.57
CA ASP A 43 -5.68 0.21 -12.35
C ASP A 43 -6.28 1.38 -11.56
N GLN A 44 -6.04 1.39 -10.24
CA GLN A 44 -6.49 2.44 -9.34
C GLN A 44 -5.38 3.50 -9.15
N SER A 45 -5.77 4.77 -9.10
CA SER A 45 -4.87 5.84 -8.67
C SER A 45 -4.52 5.72 -7.18
N ALA A 46 -3.46 6.42 -6.74
CA ALA A 46 -3.00 6.37 -5.35
C ALA A 46 -4.01 6.91 -4.33
N ASP A 47 -4.97 7.72 -4.78
CA ASP A 47 -6.09 8.27 -3.99
C ASP A 47 -7.41 7.56 -4.31
N GLY A 48 -7.60 7.13 -5.55
CA GLY A 48 -8.88 6.60 -6.05
C GLY A 48 -9.30 5.29 -5.41
N TYR A 49 -8.34 4.44 -5.04
CA TYR A 49 -8.66 3.13 -4.49
C TYR A 49 -9.28 3.19 -3.08
N PHE A 50 -9.00 4.23 -2.29
CA PHE A 50 -9.68 4.46 -1.02
C PHE A 50 -11.19 4.71 -1.23
N PHE A 51 -11.54 5.49 -2.25
CA PHE A 51 -12.93 5.70 -2.61
C PHE A 51 -13.60 4.46 -3.20
N THR A 52 -12.84 3.53 -3.78
CA THR A 52 -13.36 2.23 -4.19
C THR A 52 -13.68 1.37 -2.98
N MET A 53 -12.81 1.31 -1.96
CA MET A 53 -13.12 0.64 -0.69
C MET A 53 -14.33 1.26 0.01
N LEU A 54 -14.42 2.58 0.07
CA LEU A 54 -15.54 3.28 0.69
C LEU A 54 -16.90 3.02 -0.01
N ARG A 55 -16.91 2.66 -1.29
CA ARG A 55 -18.12 2.29 -2.03
C ARG A 55 -18.50 0.81 -1.91
N ASP A 56 -17.64 -0.01 -1.34
CA ASP A 56 -17.96 -1.41 -1.03
C ASP A 56 -18.80 -1.47 0.25
N PHE A 57 -20.12 -1.35 0.10
CA PHE A 57 -21.05 -1.37 1.23
C PHE A 57 -21.19 -2.74 1.91
N ASP A 58 -20.62 -3.79 1.32
CA ASP A 58 -20.51 -5.12 1.94
C ASP A 58 -19.24 -5.30 2.77
N CYS A 59 -18.55 -4.20 3.07
CA CYS A 59 -17.36 -4.16 3.92
C CYS A 59 -17.49 -3.05 4.95
N ASP A 60 -17.37 -3.38 6.23
CA ASP A 60 -17.42 -2.44 7.34
C ASP A 60 -16.00 -2.06 7.80
N ILE A 61 -15.08 -3.03 7.79
CA ILE A 61 -13.66 -2.86 8.13
C ILE A 61 -12.79 -3.31 6.95
N ALA A 62 -11.93 -2.43 6.46
CA ALA A 62 -10.97 -2.76 5.43
C ALA A 62 -9.55 -2.87 5.99
N ILE A 63 -8.90 -4.00 5.76
CA ILE A 63 -7.46 -4.15 5.98
C ILE A 63 -6.78 -3.88 4.64
N ASN A 64 -6.11 -2.73 4.53
CA ASN A 64 -5.40 -2.33 3.33
C ASN A 64 -3.94 -2.75 3.42
N ILE A 65 -3.47 -3.50 2.43
CA ILE A 65 -2.10 -4.01 2.33
C ILE A 65 -1.60 -3.75 0.91
N ASP A 66 -0.56 -2.94 0.74
CA ASP A 66 0.05 -2.73 -0.59
C ASP A 66 0.75 -4.02 -1.07
N GLU A 67 0.90 -4.16 -2.39
CA GLU A 67 1.50 -5.37 -3.00
C GLU A 67 2.95 -5.64 -2.59
N ASP A 68 3.63 -4.67 -2.00
CA ASP A 68 5.01 -4.75 -1.51
C ASP A 68 5.11 -4.63 0.03
N ALA A 69 4.00 -4.84 0.73
CA ALA A 69 3.92 -5.04 2.16
C ALA A 69 3.66 -6.53 2.47
N PHE A 70 4.64 -7.17 3.08
CA PHE A 70 4.66 -8.62 3.35
C PHE A 70 4.30 -8.90 4.80
N ILE A 71 3.12 -9.47 5.04
CA ILE A 71 2.61 -9.76 6.39
C ILE A 71 3.43 -10.87 7.04
N THR A 72 3.92 -10.62 8.26
CA THR A 72 4.72 -11.58 9.04
C THR A 72 3.94 -12.17 10.21
N ASP A 73 2.95 -11.45 10.74
CA ASP A 73 2.05 -11.92 11.80
C ASP A 73 0.59 -11.62 11.44
N PRO A 74 -0.10 -12.53 10.72
CA PRO A 74 -1.49 -12.32 10.33
C PRO A 74 -2.46 -12.31 11.51
N ALA A 75 -2.18 -13.06 12.58
CA ALA A 75 -3.02 -13.03 13.77
C ALA A 75 -3.00 -11.63 14.40
N ALA A 76 -1.81 -11.04 14.56
CA ALA A 76 -1.68 -9.68 15.05
C ALA A 76 -2.36 -8.65 14.14
N VAL A 77 -2.37 -8.87 12.79
CA VAL A 77 -3.11 -8.01 11.86
C VAL A 77 -4.61 -8.11 12.08
N VAL A 78 -5.15 -9.30 12.33
CA VAL A 78 -6.58 -9.50 12.64
C VAL A 78 -6.94 -8.89 14.00
N ASP A 79 -6.08 -9.04 15.01
CA ASP A 79 -6.25 -8.43 16.34
C ASP A 79 -6.45 -6.91 16.27
N LEU A 80 -5.84 -6.23 15.28
CA LEU A 80 -6.03 -4.78 15.08
C LEU A 80 -7.48 -4.39 14.78
N VAL A 81 -8.32 -5.31 14.30
CA VAL A 81 -9.75 -5.05 14.11
C VAL A 81 -10.44 -4.85 15.46
N ASP A 82 -10.11 -5.67 16.45
CA ASP A 82 -10.66 -5.50 17.79
C ASP A 82 -10.13 -4.23 18.44
N VAL A 83 -8.83 -3.96 18.33
CA VAL A 83 -8.23 -2.70 18.78
C VAL A 83 -8.93 -1.48 18.15
N MET A 84 -9.27 -1.56 16.87
CA MET A 84 -10.00 -0.49 16.16
C MET A 84 -11.39 -0.27 16.72
N LEU A 85 -12.14 -1.34 16.94
CA LEU A 85 -13.52 -1.28 17.42
C LEU A 85 -13.57 -0.80 18.86
N ASP A 86 -12.73 -1.34 19.74
CA ASP A 86 -12.67 -1.01 21.16
C ASP A 86 -12.21 0.44 21.39
N GLY A 87 -11.24 0.91 20.60
CA GLY A 87 -10.72 2.27 20.67
C GLY A 87 -11.52 3.31 19.87
N GLY A 88 -12.52 2.90 19.09
CA GLY A 88 -13.30 3.79 18.23
C GLY A 88 -12.49 4.46 17.14
N TYR A 89 -11.40 3.84 16.69
CA TYR A 89 -10.53 4.40 15.66
C TYR A 89 -11.16 4.28 14.27
N ALA A 90 -10.97 5.32 13.44
CA ALA A 90 -11.32 5.25 12.02
C ALA A 90 -10.18 4.71 11.16
N ASN A 91 -8.95 4.87 11.63
CA ASN A 91 -7.75 4.43 10.91
C ASN A 91 -6.68 3.98 11.90
N ILE A 92 -6.01 2.87 11.57
CA ILE A 92 -4.80 2.38 12.22
C ILE A 92 -3.73 2.23 11.15
N GLY A 93 -2.52 2.78 11.35
CA GLY A 93 -1.42 2.65 10.40
C GLY A 93 -0.16 3.40 10.83
N CYS A 94 0.96 3.18 10.17
CA CYS A 94 2.21 3.89 10.48
C CYS A 94 2.14 5.34 9.99
N SER A 95 2.69 6.28 10.74
CA SER A 95 2.81 7.68 10.29
C SER A 95 3.64 7.77 9.01
N ASP A 96 3.17 8.55 8.03
CA ASP A 96 3.92 8.81 6.79
C ASP A 96 5.20 9.61 7.06
N GLY A 97 5.18 10.48 8.08
CA GLY A 97 6.34 11.27 8.51
C GLY A 97 7.22 10.60 9.57
N ASP A 98 7.08 9.30 9.83
CA ASP A 98 7.99 8.53 10.69
C ASP A 98 9.37 8.40 10.02
N PRO A 99 10.49 8.51 10.77
CA PRO A 99 11.83 8.30 10.22
C PRO A 99 12.05 6.95 9.51
N ALA A 100 11.28 5.94 9.86
CA ALA A 100 11.33 4.63 9.21
C ALA A 100 10.51 4.57 7.91
N THR A 101 9.69 5.56 7.62
CA THR A 101 8.96 5.71 6.35
C THR A 101 9.70 6.68 5.41
N THR A 102 9.17 6.90 4.21
CA THR A 102 9.77 7.83 3.23
C THR A 102 8.94 9.10 3.04
N GLY A 103 7.84 9.22 3.75
CA GLY A 103 6.94 10.36 3.67
C GLY A 103 7.36 11.55 4.53
N ARG A 104 6.50 12.55 4.63
CA ARG A 104 6.83 13.82 5.29
C ARG A 104 5.77 14.33 6.27
N ASP A 105 4.55 13.83 6.18
CA ASP A 105 3.44 14.32 6.97
C ASP A 105 3.17 13.39 8.16
N LYS A 106 3.42 13.88 9.38
CA LYS A 106 3.27 13.10 10.62
C LYS A 106 1.81 12.79 10.97
N VAL A 107 0.87 13.57 10.44
CA VAL A 107 -0.58 13.41 10.71
C VAL A 107 -1.19 12.39 9.76
N VAL A 108 -0.59 12.21 8.58
CA VAL A 108 -1.03 11.23 7.58
C VAL A 108 -0.46 9.87 7.93
N THR A 109 -1.26 8.81 7.84
CA THR A 109 -0.72 7.45 7.84
C THR A 109 -0.31 7.05 6.43
N ASN A 110 0.80 6.30 6.34
CA ASN A 110 1.26 5.82 5.04
C ASN A 110 0.37 4.67 4.55
N PRO A 111 -0.04 4.67 3.29
CA PRO A 111 -1.02 3.71 2.77
C PRO A 111 -0.50 2.29 2.51
N PHE A 112 0.76 1.98 2.83
CA PHE A 112 1.26 0.62 2.60
C PHE A 112 0.57 -0.43 3.49
N PHE A 113 0.15 -0.02 4.69
CA PHE A 113 -0.59 -0.84 5.63
C PHE A 113 -1.52 0.04 6.47
N ASN A 114 -2.82 -0.25 6.41
CA ASN A 114 -3.83 0.42 7.24
C ASN A 114 -4.98 -0.53 7.58
N VAL A 115 -5.59 -0.33 8.73
CA VAL A 115 -6.93 -0.84 9.02
C VAL A 115 -7.88 0.35 9.05
N PHE A 116 -8.97 0.31 8.26
CA PHE A 116 -9.96 1.38 8.14
C PHE A 116 -11.32 0.92 8.65
N ASN A 117 -11.94 1.69 9.52
CA ASN A 117 -13.35 1.56 9.84
C ASN A 117 -14.18 2.30 8.78
N LEU A 118 -14.48 1.61 7.68
CA LEU A 118 -15.22 2.19 6.56
C LEU A 118 -16.63 2.60 6.96
N ALA A 119 -17.28 1.84 7.85
CA ALA A 119 -18.60 2.17 8.37
C ALA A 119 -18.58 3.52 9.08
N LEU A 120 -17.61 3.74 9.98
CA LEU A 120 -17.44 5.01 10.69
C LEU A 120 -17.06 6.16 9.74
N ILE A 121 -16.11 5.95 8.82
CA ILE A 121 -15.66 6.97 7.87
C ILE A 121 -16.82 7.46 7.01
N ARG A 122 -17.69 6.56 6.53
CA ARG A 122 -18.86 6.90 5.71
C ARG A 122 -19.84 7.83 6.41
N THR A 123 -19.92 7.82 7.74
CA THR A 123 -20.89 8.66 8.47
C THR A 123 -20.67 10.15 8.28
N ARG A 124 -19.42 10.57 7.97
CA ARG A 124 -19.05 11.99 7.89
C ARG A 124 -18.30 12.36 6.60
N LEU A 125 -18.11 11.41 5.67
CA LEU A 125 -17.33 11.69 4.47
C LEU A 125 -18.02 12.74 3.60
N ASP A 126 -17.39 13.89 3.53
CA ASP A 126 -17.69 14.92 2.54
C ASP A 126 -16.49 15.13 1.62
N ARG A 127 -16.64 14.78 0.34
CA ARG A 127 -15.58 14.95 -0.65
C ARG A 127 -15.24 16.42 -0.92
N SER A 128 -16.17 17.33 -0.71
CA SER A 128 -15.95 18.77 -0.88
C SER A 128 -14.98 19.32 0.18
N ALA A 129 -14.90 18.66 1.33
CA ALA A 129 -13.97 19.01 2.42
C ALA A 129 -12.52 18.56 2.16
N LEU A 130 -12.27 17.73 1.13
CA LEU A 130 -10.94 17.20 0.82
C LEU A 130 -10.10 18.22 0.05
N GLN A 131 -9.53 19.16 0.78
CA GLN A 131 -8.72 20.22 0.19
C GLN A 131 -7.28 19.78 -0.05
N ARG A 132 -6.83 19.90 -1.30
CA ARG A 132 -5.43 19.70 -1.66
C ARG A 132 -4.62 20.97 -1.36
N ARG A 133 -3.48 20.80 -0.70
CA ARG A 133 -2.51 21.88 -0.47
C ARG A 133 -1.45 21.89 -1.58
N ASN A 134 -0.82 23.03 -1.80
CA ASN A 134 0.21 23.17 -2.83
C ASN A 134 1.46 22.35 -2.54
N ASP A 135 1.73 22.06 -1.26
CA ASP A 135 2.85 21.29 -0.76
C ASP A 135 2.55 19.79 -0.61
N ASP A 136 1.35 19.34 -0.99
CA ASP A 136 1.00 17.92 -0.95
C ASP A 136 1.91 17.09 -1.85
N ALA A 137 2.80 16.32 -1.23
CA ALA A 137 3.70 15.42 -1.93
C ALA A 137 2.95 14.28 -2.61
N GLU A 138 1.88 13.78 -1.96
CA GLU A 138 1.11 12.63 -2.41
C GLU A 138 -0.38 12.95 -2.60
N PRO A 139 -1.05 12.33 -3.59
CA PRO A 139 -2.45 12.63 -3.90
C PRO A 139 -3.45 12.17 -2.83
N TYR A 140 -3.05 11.26 -1.93
CA TYR A 140 -3.89 10.75 -0.85
C TYR A 140 -3.87 11.61 0.43
N TYR A 141 -2.96 12.58 0.56
CA TYR A 141 -2.84 13.42 1.75
C TYR A 141 -4.14 14.12 2.15
N PRO A 142 -4.94 14.73 1.24
CA PRO A 142 -6.18 15.37 1.61
C PRO A 142 -7.15 14.45 2.35
N PHE A 143 -7.29 13.21 1.89
CA PHE A 143 -8.17 12.22 2.50
C PHE A 143 -7.69 11.83 3.91
N PHE A 144 -6.41 11.52 4.08
CA PHE A 144 -5.89 11.09 5.38
C PHE A 144 -5.85 12.24 6.40
N ARG A 145 -5.53 13.47 5.99
CA ARG A 145 -5.60 14.63 6.89
C ARG A 145 -7.03 14.91 7.34
N TRP A 146 -7.98 14.87 6.40
CA TRP A 146 -9.39 15.01 6.75
C TRP A 146 -9.81 13.93 7.75
N MET A 147 -9.44 12.69 7.51
CA MET A 147 -9.77 11.57 8.39
C MET A 147 -9.16 11.75 9.79
N ALA A 148 -7.88 12.12 9.88
CA ALA A 148 -7.20 12.36 11.15
C ALA A 148 -7.75 13.58 11.92
N ALA A 149 -8.26 14.59 11.20
CA ALA A 149 -8.93 15.76 11.81
C ALA A 149 -10.37 15.46 12.28
N THR A 150 -11.00 14.42 11.72
CA THR A 150 -12.42 14.12 11.95
C THR A 150 -12.62 12.98 12.95
N PHE A 151 -11.69 12.04 13.00
CA PHE A 151 -11.79 10.80 13.76
C PHE A 151 -10.50 10.46 14.50
N PRO A 152 -10.55 9.68 15.58
CA PRO A 152 -9.37 9.12 16.20
C PRO A 152 -8.59 8.23 15.23
N THR A 153 -7.27 8.41 15.22
CA THR A 153 -6.32 7.59 14.46
C THR A 153 -5.30 6.97 15.41
N LEU A 154 -5.06 5.67 15.29
CA LEU A 154 -3.99 4.99 16.02
C LEU A 154 -2.75 4.89 15.13
N TYR A 155 -1.65 5.51 15.57
CA TYR A 155 -0.37 5.42 14.88
C TYR A 155 0.43 4.24 15.39
N LEU A 156 0.74 3.31 14.48
CA LEU A 156 1.58 2.16 14.74
C LEU A 156 3.05 2.57 14.76
N PRO A 157 3.86 2.03 15.68
CA PRO A 157 5.30 2.19 15.64
C PRO A 157 5.89 1.61 14.35
N ALA A 158 6.96 2.23 13.86
CA ALA A 158 7.72 1.71 12.74
C ALA A 158 9.22 1.76 13.02
N ARG A 159 9.97 0.84 12.42
CA ARG A 159 11.44 0.88 12.44
C ARG A 159 12.00 0.56 11.05
N ARG A 160 13.22 1.01 10.82
CA ARG A 160 13.92 0.69 9.59
C ARG A 160 14.57 -0.68 9.68
N HIS A 161 14.43 -1.47 8.64
CA HIS A 161 15.10 -2.75 8.49
C HIS A 161 16.62 -2.57 8.27
N ALA A 162 17.39 -3.64 8.50
CA ALA A 162 18.85 -3.63 8.32
C ALA A 162 19.32 -3.33 6.88
N ASP A 163 18.46 -3.51 5.88
CA ASP A 163 18.73 -3.11 4.49
C ASP A 163 18.73 -1.57 4.26
N GLY A 164 18.40 -0.80 5.29
CA GLY A 164 18.39 0.67 5.26
C GLY A 164 17.20 1.29 4.51
N ILE A 165 16.32 0.49 3.90
CA ILE A 165 15.21 0.96 3.04
C ILE A 165 13.86 0.45 3.53
N THR A 166 13.75 -0.87 3.79
CA THR A 166 12.50 -1.51 4.18
C THR A 166 11.98 -0.97 5.50
N THR A 167 10.69 -0.70 5.57
CA THR A 167 10.00 -0.31 6.80
C THR A 167 9.43 -1.57 7.46
N ILE A 168 9.64 -1.71 8.75
CA ILE A 168 9.03 -2.73 9.61
C ILE A 168 7.91 -2.05 10.38
N ALA A 169 6.66 -2.44 10.12
CA ALA A 169 5.53 -1.99 10.93
C ALA A 169 5.36 -2.91 12.13
N LEU A 170 5.13 -2.31 13.30
CA LEU A 170 4.96 -3.02 14.56
C LEU A 170 3.57 -2.74 15.13
N ASP A 171 3.04 -3.65 15.93
CA ASP A 171 1.90 -3.35 16.79
C ASP A 171 2.32 -2.61 18.08
N GLN A 172 1.37 -2.32 18.93
CA GLN A 172 1.62 -1.62 20.22
C GLN A 172 2.41 -2.47 21.22
N GLN A 173 2.50 -3.79 21.01
CA GLN A 173 3.29 -4.74 21.80
C GLN A 173 4.68 -4.98 21.21
N GLY A 174 5.01 -4.38 20.07
CA GLY A 174 6.29 -4.55 19.38
C GLY A 174 6.38 -5.80 18.50
N ARG A 175 5.24 -6.51 18.24
CA ARG A 175 5.21 -7.63 17.28
C ARG A 175 5.34 -7.07 15.85
N THR A 176 6.08 -7.75 15.00
CA THR A 176 6.24 -7.33 13.60
C THR A 176 4.99 -7.71 12.80
N LEU A 177 4.26 -6.72 12.31
CA LEU A 177 3.06 -6.90 11.49
C LEU A 177 3.40 -7.18 10.03
N CYS A 178 4.27 -6.35 9.46
CA CYS A 178 4.69 -6.48 8.05
C CYS A 178 6.03 -5.83 7.76
N LEU A 179 6.64 -6.28 6.65
CA LEU A 179 7.83 -5.72 6.03
C LEU A 179 7.41 -5.00 4.73
N HIS A 180 7.54 -3.68 4.66
CA HIS A 180 7.22 -2.90 3.46
C HIS A 180 8.48 -2.50 2.71
N THR A 181 8.65 -3.03 1.50
CA THR A 181 9.92 -2.96 0.77
C THR A 181 10.17 -1.65 0.03
N TRP A 182 9.16 -0.83 -0.20
CA TRP A 182 9.24 0.35 -1.07
C TRP A 182 9.69 0.01 -2.51
N PHE A 183 9.43 0.91 -3.44
CA PHE A 183 9.92 0.84 -4.82
C PHE A 183 9.49 -0.39 -5.62
N SER A 184 8.35 -1.03 -5.28
CA SER A 184 7.76 -2.16 -6.03
C SER A 184 7.66 -1.93 -7.54
N ARG A 185 7.51 -0.66 -7.95
CA ARG A 185 7.50 -0.26 -9.35
C ARG A 185 8.74 -0.71 -10.15
N PHE A 186 9.86 -0.92 -9.47
CA PHE A 186 11.11 -1.38 -10.09
C PHE A 186 11.26 -2.91 -10.08
N TYR A 187 10.43 -3.64 -9.34
CA TYR A 187 10.55 -5.08 -9.16
C TYR A 187 10.53 -5.86 -10.48
N SER A 188 9.63 -5.49 -11.39
CA SER A 188 9.47 -6.15 -12.70
C SER A 188 10.27 -5.50 -13.83
N MET A 189 11.00 -4.42 -13.56
CA MET A 189 11.80 -3.75 -14.56
C MET A 189 13.15 -4.45 -14.74
N PRO A 190 13.68 -4.57 -15.99
CA PRO A 190 15.06 -5.00 -16.21
C PRO A 190 16.05 -4.10 -15.45
N SER A 191 17.04 -4.70 -14.80
CA SER A 191 18.00 -3.98 -13.94
C SER A 191 18.76 -2.88 -14.69
N TRP A 192 19.06 -3.04 -15.99
CA TRP A 192 19.72 -2.04 -16.81
C TRP A 192 18.85 -0.78 -17.03
N ILE A 193 17.51 -0.94 -17.11
CA ILE A 193 16.58 0.19 -17.18
C ILE A 193 16.53 0.90 -15.84
N VAL A 194 16.43 0.14 -14.74
CA VAL A 194 16.39 0.72 -13.39
C VAL A 194 17.65 1.53 -13.13
N ARG A 195 18.83 0.99 -13.41
CA ARG A 195 20.12 1.69 -13.24
C ARG A 195 20.22 2.99 -14.06
N ARG A 196 19.56 3.06 -15.20
CA ARG A 196 19.54 4.26 -16.05
C ARG A 196 18.59 5.34 -15.56
N ILE A 197 17.48 4.95 -14.93
CA ILE A 197 16.45 5.86 -14.42
C ILE A 197 16.80 6.33 -13.01
N GLU A 198 17.25 5.39 -12.17
CA GLU A 198 17.54 5.57 -10.77
C GLU A 198 18.72 4.65 -10.39
N PRO A 199 19.98 5.12 -10.58
CA PRO A 199 21.16 4.28 -10.37
C PRO A 199 21.25 3.63 -8.99
N SER A 200 20.80 4.33 -7.95
CA SER A 200 20.75 3.86 -6.57
C SER A 200 19.80 2.67 -6.37
N GLN A 201 18.88 2.42 -7.31
CA GLN A 201 17.83 1.42 -7.23
C GLN A 201 18.10 0.17 -8.10
N GLY A 202 19.30 0.04 -8.67
CA GLY A 202 19.64 -1.05 -9.60
C GLY A 202 19.53 -2.46 -9.02
N MET A 203 19.64 -2.60 -7.69
CA MET A 203 19.56 -3.87 -6.95
C MET A 203 18.19 -4.15 -6.33
N GLN A 204 17.17 -3.33 -6.61
CA GLN A 204 15.88 -3.40 -5.92
C GLN A 204 15.19 -4.77 -6.01
N LYS A 205 15.27 -5.43 -7.16
CA LYS A 205 14.65 -6.75 -7.30
C LYS A 205 15.26 -7.77 -6.33
N GLN A 206 16.58 -7.82 -6.21
CA GLN A 206 17.27 -8.75 -5.31
C GLN A 206 16.96 -8.45 -3.85
N ARG A 207 16.96 -7.17 -3.48
CA ARG A 207 16.58 -6.71 -2.14
C ARG A 207 15.13 -7.12 -1.80
N ILE A 208 14.18 -6.86 -2.70
CA ILE A 208 12.78 -7.24 -2.50
C ILE A 208 12.62 -8.76 -2.41
N ASP A 209 13.31 -9.54 -3.27
CA ASP A 209 13.30 -11.01 -3.20
C ASP A 209 13.86 -11.51 -1.85
N ALA A 210 14.89 -10.87 -1.29
CA ALA A 210 15.44 -11.20 0.03
C ALA A 210 14.41 -10.95 1.16
N ILE A 211 13.74 -9.78 1.16
CA ILE A 211 12.70 -9.45 2.13
C ILE A 211 11.48 -10.39 2.00
N ILE A 212 11.09 -10.76 0.78
CA ILE A 212 10.05 -11.78 0.59
C ILE A 212 10.46 -13.09 1.27
N SER A 213 11.67 -13.56 1.01
CA SER A 213 12.18 -14.80 1.62
C SER A 213 12.19 -14.73 3.14
N GLU A 214 12.60 -13.59 3.70
CA GLU A 214 12.56 -13.33 5.14
C GLU A 214 11.14 -13.36 5.70
N ALA A 215 10.18 -12.68 5.05
CA ALA A 215 8.79 -12.67 5.49
C ALA A 215 8.18 -14.08 5.50
N TYR A 216 8.48 -14.87 4.48
CA TYR A 216 8.05 -16.28 4.42
C TYR A 216 8.71 -17.13 5.50
N ALA A 217 10.01 -16.93 5.78
CA ALA A 217 10.74 -17.61 6.84
C ALA A 217 10.17 -17.26 8.24
N LEU A 218 9.87 -15.99 8.50
CA LEU A 218 9.23 -15.54 9.74
C LEU A 218 7.85 -16.20 9.96
N ARG A 219 7.15 -16.51 8.86
CA ARG A 219 5.89 -17.25 8.88
C ARG A 219 6.05 -18.75 9.01
N GLY A 220 7.27 -19.30 8.92
CA GLY A 220 7.51 -20.73 8.91
C GLY A 220 6.95 -21.46 7.67
N ILE A 221 6.73 -20.75 6.55
CA ILE A 221 6.19 -21.31 5.31
C ILE A 221 7.16 -21.08 4.15
N SER A 222 7.05 -21.92 3.10
CA SER A 222 7.93 -21.84 1.94
C SER A 222 7.42 -20.78 0.94
N VAL A 223 8.37 -20.09 0.30
CA VAL A 223 8.06 -19.19 -0.82
C VAL A 223 7.42 -19.98 -1.96
N PRO A 224 6.25 -19.56 -2.50
CA PRO A 224 5.55 -20.29 -3.55
C PRO A 224 6.40 -20.44 -4.81
N GLN A 225 6.42 -21.66 -5.36
CA GLN A 225 7.02 -21.93 -6.65
C GLN A 225 5.99 -21.71 -7.76
N PHE A 226 6.35 -20.91 -8.75
CA PHE A 226 5.46 -20.60 -9.86
C PHE A 226 5.76 -21.46 -11.09
N GLY A 227 4.73 -22.15 -11.57
CA GLY A 227 4.79 -22.99 -12.76
C GLY A 227 4.83 -22.20 -14.08
N PRO A 228 4.90 -22.90 -15.24
CA PRO A 228 4.92 -22.27 -16.56
C PRO A 228 3.69 -21.40 -16.83
N ALA A 229 2.49 -21.85 -16.43
CA ALA A 229 1.24 -21.10 -16.58
C ALA A 229 1.26 -19.78 -15.80
N ASP A 230 1.81 -19.77 -14.59
CA ASP A 230 1.97 -18.55 -13.78
C ASP A 230 2.94 -17.57 -14.44
N ARG A 231 4.07 -18.09 -14.96
CA ARG A 231 5.07 -17.28 -15.67
C ARG A 231 4.48 -16.62 -16.90
N LEU A 232 3.64 -17.35 -17.66
CA LEU A 232 2.89 -16.80 -18.79
C LEU A 232 1.93 -15.70 -18.33
N ALA A 233 1.14 -15.94 -17.28
CA ALA A 233 0.22 -14.96 -16.71
C ALA A 233 0.95 -13.68 -16.27
N PHE A 234 2.14 -13.81 -15.67
CA PHE A 234 2.97 -12.65 -15.28
C PHE A 234 3.47 -11.87 -16.50
N ALA A 235 3.89 -12.57 -17.55
CA ALA A 235 4.32 -11.95 -18.81
C ALA A 235 3.17 -11.19 -19.47
N LEU A 236 1.99 -11.81 -19.57
CA LEU A 236 0.79 -11.18 -20.11
C LEU A 236 0.37 -9.96 -19.29
N ASN A 237 0.38 -10.06 -17.98
CA ASN A 237 0.10 -8.90 -17.09
C ASN A 237 1.03 -7.72 -17.38
N LYS A 238 2.32 -7.96 -17.63
CA LYS A 238 3.27 -6.90 -18.00
C LYS A 238 2.91 -6.25 -19.34
N VAL A 239 2.56 -7.05 -20.34
CA VAL A 239 2.19 -6.58 -21.68
C VAL A 239 0.91 -5.75 -21.63
N VAL A 240 -0.14 -6.26 -20.99
CA VAL A 240 -1.41 -5.55 -20.82
C VAL A 240 -1.20 -4.20 -20.11
N ARG A 241 -0.43 -4.18 -19.03
CA ARG A 241 -0.09 -2.94 -18.32
C ARG A 241 0.69 -1.96 -19.19
N TRP A 242 1.59 -2.45 -20.03
CA TRP A 242 2.32 -1.59 -20.95
C TRP A 242 1.36 -0.94 -21.95
N ILE A 243 0.45 -1.72 -22.54
CA ILE A 243 -0.57 -1.24 -23.49
C ILE A 243 -1.47 -0.19 -22.85
N ILE A 244 -2.00 -0.44 -21.64
CA ILE A 244 -2.88 0.49 -20.93
C ILE A 244 -2.16 1.79 -20.54
N LYS A 245 -0.89 1.71 -20.12
CA LYS A 245 -0.12 2.88 -19.68
C LYS A 245 0.42 3.76 -20.78
N VAL A 246 0.59 3.23 -21.98
CA VAL A 246 1.10 4.02 -23.13
C VAL A 246 0.18 5.21 -23.46
N PRO A 247 -1.14 5.03 -23.66
CA PRO A 247 -2.03 6.16 -23.90
C PRO A 247 -2.01 7.20 -22.78
N GLN A 248 -2.01 6.74 -21.50
CA GLN A 248 -1.95 7.63 -20.35
C GLN A 248 -0.64 8.41 -20.24
N ARG A 249 0.48 7.84 -20.69
CA ARG A 249 1.77 8.53 -20.76
C ARG A 249 1.78 9.57 -21.89
N ILE A 250 1.23 9.23 -23.04
CA ILE A 250 1.13 10.13 -24.20
C ILE A 250 0.24 11.33 -23.85
N SER A 251 -0.92 11.12 -23.25
CA SER A 251 -1.83 12.20 -22.84
C SER A 251 -1.23 13.16 -21.79
N ARG A 252 -0.33 12.66 -20.93
CA ARG A 252 0.38 13.48 -19.91
C ARG A 252 1.65 14.17 -20.43
N TRP A 253 2.13 13.80 -21.61
CA TRP A 253 3.39 14.32 -22.17
C TRP A 253 3.36 15.82 -22.47
N PRO A 254 2.29 16.41 -23.04
CA PRO A 254 2.22 17.85 -23.26
C PRO A 254 2.33 18.66 -21.96
N GLY A 255 1.69 18.23 -20.89
CA GLY A 255 1.77 18.90 -19.59
C GLY A 255 3.15 18.83 -18.92
N LYS A 256 3.89 17.71 -19.12
CA LYS A 256 5.27 17.59 -18.65
C LYS A 256 6.23 18.46 -19.44
N LEU A 257 6.03 18.55 -20.76
CA LEU A 257 6.84 19.38 -21.64
C LEU A 257 6.65 20.86 -21.31
N ARG A 258 5.40 21.32 -21.13
CA ARG A 258 5.09 22.70 -20.70
C ARG A 258 5.75 23.06 -19.37
N ARG A 259 5.69 22.17 -18.36
CA ARG A 259 6.35 22.39 -17.05
C ARG A 259 7.87 22.43 -17.17
N LYS A 260 8.47 21.59 -18.01
CA LYS A 260 9.92 21.59 -18.24
C LYS A 260 10.39 22.89 -18.94
N ILE A 261 9.60 23.41 -19.88
CA ILE A 261 9.86 24.68 -20.57
C ILE A 261 9.72 25.86 -19.60
N ALA A 262 8.66 25.87 -18.76
CA ALA A 262 8.45 26.91 -17.75
C ALA A 262 9.63 27.00 -16.76
N ARG A 263 10.05 25.84 -16.18
CA ARG A 263 11.22 25.78 -15.27
C ARG A 263 12.54 26.24 -15.92
N ARG A 264 12.73 25.98 -17.22
CA ARG A 264 13.91 26.48 -17.95
C ARG A 264 13.89 27.99 -18.17
N LYS A 265 12.70 28.60 -18.24
CA LYS A 265 12.55 30.07 -18.35
C LYS A 265 12.75 30.76 -17.00
N GLU A 266 12.31 30.16 -15.90
CA GLU A 266 12.50 30.68 -14.53
C GLU A 266 13.98 30.60 -14.08
N GLY A 267 14.70 29.55 -14.45
CA GLY A 267 16.14 29.40 -14.13
C GLY A 267 17.09 30.19 -15.02
N ARG A 268 16.57 31.00 -15.95
CA ARG A 268 17.34 31.95 -16.80
C ARG A 268 17.10 33.42 -16.45
N ARG A 269 16.38 33.70 -15.41
CA ARG A 269 16.24 35.00 -14.76
C ARG A 269 16.98 34.99 -13.43
#